data_e299e0917e93fdaf1286290f00880df5
#
_entry.id   e299e0917e93fdaf1286290f00880df5
#
_cell.length_a   1.000
_cell.length_b   1.000
_cell.length_c   1.000
_cell.angle_alpha   90.00
_cell.angle_beta   90.00
_cell.angle_gamma   90.00
#
_symmetry.space_group_name_H-M   'P 1'
#
loop_
_entity.id
_entity.type
_entity.pdbx_description
1 polymer ?
#
loop_
_entity_poly.entity_id
_entity_poly.type
_entity_poly.pdbx_seq_one_letter_code
_entity_poly.pdbx_strand_id
1 'polypeptide(L)'
;MACVLGLGFWQLGQAAGIPAKAWLAQGLMLKAWDRAAADAAQPVPWPWADAWPVARLLAKGGKVDLIVLAGGSGRTLAFGPGHLSASAEPGARGNSVIAGHRDTHFRFLKDVAIGEALWVEGADGTRYRYRIIDLDVVDARRSSVLLDTDDALLSLITCYPFDADEPGGPLRYVVTARLEAAVTTQVALSSASTLRP
;
A
#
# COMPACT_ATOMS: atom_id res chain seq x y z
N MET A 1 34.64 29.46 0.64
CA MET A 1 34.49 28.02 0.94
C MET A 1 33.34 27.71 1.93
N ALA A 2 33.11 28.49 2.97
CA ALA A 2 32.05 28.26 3.95
C ALA A 2 30.62 28.23 3.35
N CYS A 3 30.30 29.09 2.36
CA CYS A 3 28.97 29.11 1.71
C CYS A 3 28.68 27.89 0.86
N VAL A 4 29.68 27.27 0.21
CA VAL A 4 29.51 26.05 -0.61
C VAL A 4 29.24 24.85 0.29
N LEU A 5 29.92 24.75 1.43
CA LEU A 5 29.68 23.71 2.43
C LEU A 5 28.28 23.82 3.05
N GLY A 6 27.83 25.08 3.35
CA GLY A 6 26.46 25.30 3.87
C GLY A 6 25.37 24.94 2.89
N LEU A 7 25.52 25.20 1.59
CA LEU A 7 24.60 24.76 0.53
C LEU A 7 24.60 23.25 0.37
N GLY A 8 25.76 22.60 0.46
CA GLY A 8 25.86 21.13 0.40
C GLY A 8 25.14 20.44 1.58
N PHE A 9 25.30 20.94 2.80
CA PHE A 9 24.58 20.44 3.97
C PHE A 9 23.06 20.68 3.90
N TRP A 10 22.66 21.83 3.34
CA TRP A 10 21.24 22.14 3.10
C TRP A 10 20.62 21.17 2.09
N GLN A 11 21.29 20.90 0.98
CA GLN A 11 20.85 19.96 -0.07
C GLN A 11 20.77 18.53 0.47
N LEU A 12 21.78 18.08 1.23
CA LEU A 12 21.77 16.75 1.88
C LEU A 12 20.66 16.63 2.92
N GLY A 13 20.36 17.68 3.69
CA GLY A 13 19.26 17.72 4.64
C GLY A 13 17.88 17.63 3.94
N GLN A 14 17.72 18.26 2.79
CA GLN A 14 16.51 18.16 1.98
C GLN A 14 16.33 16.74 1.39
N ALA A 15 17.39 16.15 0.85
CA ALA A 15 17.35 14.81 0.26
C ALA A 15 17.06 13.71 1.29
N ALA A 16 17.62 13.81 2.50
CA ALA A 16 17.35 12.86 3.60
C ALA A 16 15.98 13.09 4.26
N GLY A 17 15.41 14.28 4.15
CA GLY A 17 14.13 14.64 4.79
C GLY A 17 12.91 13.93 4.20
N ILE A 18 12.92 13.63 2.89
CA ILE A 18 11.80 12.98 2.21
C ILE A 18 11.61 11.52 2.67
N PRO A 19 12.62 10.64 2.62
CA PRO A 19 12.48 9.28 3.08
C PRO A 19 12.21 9.19 4.60
N ALA A 20 12.81 10.06 5.41
CA ALA A 20 12.57 10.10 6.85
C ALA A 20 11.10 10.46 7.18
N LYS A 21 10.52 11.44 6.48
CA LYS A 21 9.11 11.81 6.63
C LYS A 21 8.17 10.68 6.19
N ALA A 22 8.47 10.01 5.08
CA ALA A 22 7.69 8.89 4.60
C ALA A 22 7.72 7.72 5.60
N TRP A 23 8.88 7.43 6.16
CA TRP A 23 9.03 6.39 7.18
C TRP A 23 8.29 6.72 8.48
N LEU A 24 8.40 7.97 8.97
CA LEU A 24 7.66 8.45 10.14
C LEU A 24 6.15 8.40 9.90
N ALA A 25 5.68 8.81 8.73
CA ALA A 25 4.28 8.77 8.35
C ALA A 25 3.75 7.33 8.37
N GLN A 26 4.48 6.35 7.81
CA GLN A 26 4.10 4.94 7.85
C GLN A 26 4.01 4.43 9.31
N GLY A 27 4.94 4.80 10.18
CA GLY A 27 4.87 4.44 11.60
C GLY A 27 3.64 5.02 12.32
N LEU A 28 3.25 6.26 12.01
CA LEU A 28 2.04 6.89 12.55
C LEU A 28 0.75 6.24 12.01
N MET A 29 0.76 5.87 10.74
CA MET A 29 -0.36 5.18 10.08
C MET A 29 -0.55 3.76 10.61
N LEU A 30 0.54 3.00 10.84
CA LEU A 30 0.47 1.70 11.50
C LEU A 30 -0.18 1.81 12.88
N LYS A 31 0.23 2.79 13.69
CA LYS A 31 -0.39 3.05 15.00
C LYS A 31 -1.86 3.46 14.90
N ALA A 32 -2.24 4.20 13.86
CA ALA A 32 -3.62 4.56 13.61
C ALA A 32 -4.43 3.33 13.18
N TRP A 33 -3.86 2.47 12.34
CA TRP A 33 -4.45 1.21 11.91
C TRP A 33 -4.75 0.28 13.10
N ASP A 34 -3.77 0.06 13.97
CA ASP A 34 -3.92 -0.79 15.16
C ASP A 34 -5.02 -0.27 16.11
N ARG A 35 -5.20 1.05 16.21
CA ARG A 35 -6.27 1.66 17.01
C ARG A 35 -7.64 1.50 16.34
N ALA A 36 -7.72 1.63 15.02
CA ALA A 36 -8.98 1.48 14.28
C ALA A 36 -9.56 0.07 14.41
N ALA A 37 -8.70 -0.93 14.41
CA ALA A 37 -9.11 -2.32 14.65
C ALA A 37 -9.78 -2.51 16.03
N ALA A 38 -9.49 -1.62 17.00
CA ALA A 38 -10.07 -1.66 18.34
C ALA A 38 -11.39 -0.87 18.45
N ASP A 39 -11.55 0.25 17.73
CA ASP A 39 -12.62 1.24 18.00
C ASP A 39 -13.64 1.42 16.87
N ALA A 40 -13.52 0.69 15.74
CA ALA A 40 -14.38 0.81 14.53
C ALA A 40 -14.53 2.26 13.97
N ALA A 41 -13.64 3.18 14.36
CA ALA A 41 -13.62 4.55 13.88
C ALA A 41 -12.66 4.68 12.68
N GLN A 42 -12.91 5.64 11.77
CA GLN A 42 -11.95 5.93 10.71
C GLN A 42 -10.61 6.37 11.33
N PRO A 43 -9.52 5.65 11.07
CA PRO A 43 -8.25 5.94 11.70
C PRO A 43 -7.60 7.15 11.05
N VAL A 44 -7.74 8.33 11.65
CA VAL A 44 -7.02 9.52 11.21
C VAL A 44 -5.62 9.49 11.83
N PRO A 45 -4.53 9.39 11.05
CA PRO A 45 -3.17 9.26 11.58
C PRO A 45 -2.69 10.52 12.32
N TRP A 46 -3.18 11.70 11.93
CA TRP A 46 -2.99 12.99 12.62
C TRP A 46 -4.18 13.94 12.35
N PRO A 47 -4.42 14.97 13.19
CA PRO A 47 -5.67 15.77 13.17
C PRO A 47 -6.00 16.50 11.85
N TRP A 48 -5.01 16.73 10.99
CA TRP A 48 -5.17 17.40 9.69
C TRP A 48 -4.85 16.47 8.52
N ALA A 49 -4.88 15.15 8.72
CA ALA A 49 -4.68 14.21 7.64
C ALA A 49 -5.89 14.20 6.70
N ASP A 50 -5.63 14.35 5.42
CA ASP A 50 -6.60 14.25 4.33
C ASP A 50 -6.60 12.85 3.66
N ALA A 51 -5.79 11.94 4.18
CA ALA A 51 -5.70 10.55 3.75
C ALA A 51 -5.81 9.63 4.98
N TRP A 52 -6.54 8.56 4.87
CA TRP A 52 -6.76 7.57 5.93
C TRP A 52 -6.40 6.16 5.45
N PRO A 53 -5.93 5.30 6.35
CA PRO A 53 -5.71 3.90 6.06
C PRO A 53 -7.01 3.17 5.66
N VAL A 54 -6.93 2.36 4.60
CA VAL A 54 -8.04 1.52 4.13
C VAL A 54 -7.67 0.04 4.10
N ALA A 55 -6.38 -0.27 4.00
CA ALA A 55 -5.88 -1.63 4.00
C ALA A 55 -4.42 -1.69 4.47
N ARG A 56 -3.92 -2.90 4.72
CA ARG A 56 -2.52 -3.18 5.01
C ARG A 56 -2.01 -4.23 4.03
N LEU A 57 -0.96 -3.92 3.29
CA LEU A 57 -0.35 -4.80 2.29
C LEU A 57 0.90 -5.46 2.87
N LEU A 58 0.94 -6.79 2.85
CA LEU A 58 2.07 -7.58 3.31
C LEU A 58 2.62 -8.44 2.16
N ALA A 59 3.94 -8.51 2.03
CA ALA A 59 4.61 -9.31 1.01
C ALA A 59 5.95 -9.85 1.52
N LYS A 60 6.60 -10.70 0.71
CA LYS A 60 7.94 -11.22 1.00
C LYS A 60 8.06 -11.86 2.40
N GLY A 61 7.04 -12.62 2.81
CA GLY A 61 7.02 -13.27 4.13
C GLY A 61 7.02 -12.31 5.31
N GLY A 62 6.38 -11.13 5.15
CA GLY A 62 6.28 -10.10 6.19
C GLY A 62 7.43 -9.08 6.20
N LYS A 63 8.41 -9.19 5.28
CA LYS A 63 9.46 -8.18 5.13
C LYS A 63 8.95 -6.86 4.55
N VAL A 64 7.84 -6.91 3.83
CA VAL A 64 7.09 -5.76 3.32
C VAL A 64 5.81 -5.67 4.12
N ASP A 65 5.58 -4.52 4.75
CA ASP A 65 4.43 -4.22 5.60
C ASP A 65 4.09 -2.74 5.40
N LEU A 66 3.03 -2.47 4.63
CA LEU A 66 2.69 -1.14 4.17
C LEU A 66 1.22 -0.84 4.45
N ILE A 67 0.96 0.31 5.03
CA ILE A 67 -0.40 0.84 5.12
C ILE A 67 -0.79 1.42 3.77
N VAL A 68 -1.93 0.99 3.27
CA VAL A 68 -2.57 1.46 2.04
C VAL A 68 -3.58 2.55 2.39
N LEU A 69 -3.50 3.66 1.70
CA LEU A 69 -4.31 4.86 1.94
C LEU A 69 -5.48 4.94 0.95
N ALA A 70 -6.53 5.64 1.32
CA ALA A 70 -7.62 5.96 0.41
C ALA A 70 -7.17 6.90 -0.71
N GLY A 71 -7.50 6.57 -1.96
CA GLY A 71 -7.20 7.37 -3.15
C GLY A 71 -5.78 7.25 -3.65
N GLY A 72 -5.56 7.64 -4.92
CA GLY A 72 -4.28 7.57 -5.62
C GLY A 72 -3.73 8.94 -6.02
N SER A 73 -4.06 10.02 -5.29
CA SER A 73 -3.53 11.36 -5.58
C SER A 73 -2.03 11.43 -5.29
N GLY A 74 -1.31 12.32 -5.97
CA GLY A 74 0.13 12.52 -5.70
C GLY A 74 0.43 12.88 -4.25
N ARG A 75 -0.52 13.55 -3.56
CA ARG A 75 -0.41 13.88 -2.13
C ARG A 75 -0.51 12.60 -1.27
N THR A 76 -1.48 11.72 -1.55
CA THR A 76 -1.65 10.44 -0.88
C THR A 76 -0.41 9.56 -1.08
N LEU A 77 0.06 9.44 -2.33
CA LEU A 77 1.20 8.59 -2.69
C LEU A 77 2.52 9.05 -2.06
N ALA A 78 2.64 10.31 -1.64
CA ALA A 78 3.81 10.79 -0.91
C ALA A 78 3.97 10.14 0.47
N PHE A 79 2.88 9.62 1.06
CA PHE A 79 2.87 9.02 2.39
C PHE A 79 2.77 7.50 2.37
N GLY A 80 2.15 6.91 1.36
CA GLY A 80 1.96 5.47 1.25
C GLY A 80 1.41 5.04 -0.10
N PRO A 81 1.32 3.73 -0.38
CA PRO A 81 0.54 3.25 -1.52
C PRO A 81 -0.92 3.64 -1.34
N GLY A 82 -1.61 3.91 -2.44
CA GLY A 82 -2.98 4.38 -2.46
C GLY A 82 -3.91 3.44 -3.21
N HIS A 83 -5.03 3.05 -2.58
CA HIS A 83 -6.11 2.30 -3.21
C HIS A 83 -6.96 3.24 -4.06
N LEU A 84 -7.16 2.89 -5.33
CA LEU A 84 -7.99 3.68 -6.25
C LEU A 84 -9.48 3.50 -5.89
N SER A 85 -10.13 4.57 -5.46
CA SER A 85 -11.53 4.54 -5.00
C SER A 85 -12.54 4.05 -6.05
N ALA A 86 -12.19 4.09 -7.35
CA ALA A 86 -13.02 3.57 -8.43
C ALA A 86 -12.85 2.05 -8.64
N SER A 87 -11.87 1.43 -7.99
CA SER A 87 -11.60 0.01 -8.10
C SER A 87 -12.32 -0.79 -7.01
N ALA A 88 -12.41 -2.11 -7.17
CA ALA A 88 -13.03 -2.97 -6.18
C ALA A 88 -12.29 -2.93 -4.84
N GLU A 89 -13.01 -3.10 -3.73
CA GLU A 89 -12.39 -3.30 -2.42
C GLU A 89 -11.60 -4.61 -2.40
N PRO A 90 -10.52 -4.71 -1.62
CA PRO A 90 -9.79 -5.95 -1.47
C PRO A 90 -10.69 -7.12 -1.06
N GLY A 91 -10.58 -8.23 -1.78
CA GLY A 91 -11.39 -9.42 -1.55
C GLY A 91 -12.73 -9.45 -2.28
N ALA A 92 -13.22 -8.33 -2.78
CA ALA A 92 -14.44 -8.26 -3.56
C ALA A 92 -14.21 -8.72 -5.02
N ARG A 93 -15.30 -9.10 -5.70
CA ARG A 93 -15.29 -9.34 -7.14
C ARG A 93 -14.91 -8.05 -7.88
N GLY A 94 -14.11 -8.18 -8.92
CA GLY A 94 -13.52 -7.07 -9.64
C GLY A 94 -12.03 -6.94 -9.35
N ASN A 95 -11.42 -5.86 -9.84
CA ASN A 95 -9.99 -5.62 -9.68
C ASN A 95 -9.75 -4.51 -8.65
N SER A 96 -9.13 -4.85 -7.53
CA SER A 96 -8.64 -3.91 -6.54
C SER A 96 -7.31 -3.33 -6.99
N VAL A 97 -7.22 -2.02 -7.14
CA VAL A 97 -6.02 -1.37 -7.70
C VAL A 97 -5.33 -0.52 -6.64
N ILE A 98 -4.06 -0.83 -6.41
CA ILE A 98 -3.20 -0.08 -5.48
C ILE A 98 -2.02 0.48 -6.26
N ALA A 99 -1.84 1.80 -6.20
CA ALA A 99 -0.72 2.50 -6.82
C ALA A 99 0.32 2.91 -5.77
N GLY A 100 1.59 2.97 -6.17
CA GLY A 100 2.66 3.41 -5.27
C GLY A 100 3.91 3.86 -6.03
N HIS A 101 4.77 4.65 -5.37
CA HIS A 101 6.03 5.08 -5.95
C HIS A 101 7.04 3.93 -6.05
N ARG A 102 7.71 3.79 -7.20
CA ARG A 102 8.71 2.75 -7.47
C ARG A 102 9.96 2.85 -6.58
N ASP A 103 10.31 4.09 -6.20
CA ASP A 103 11.57 4.37 -5.50
C ASP A 103 11.45 4.17 -3.97
N THR A 104 10.21 4.06 -3.47
CA THR A 104 9.89 3.92 -2.05
C THR A 104 9.04 2.68 -1.77
N HIS A 105 7.73 2.85 -1.65
CA HIS A 105 6.80 1.83 -1.17
C HIS A 105 6.74 0.60 -2.09
N PHE A 106 6.83 0.78 -3.41
CA PHE A 106 6.72 -0.30 -4.39
C PHE A 106 8.06 -0.73 -5.00
N ARG A 107 9.18 -0.32 -4.39
CA ARG A 107 10.50 -0.79 -4.82
C ARG A 107 10.65 -2.31 -4.78
N PHE A 108 9.98 -2.99 -3.86
CA PHE A 108 10.02 -4.44 -3.72
C PHE A 108 9.41 -5.18 -4.92
N LEU A 109 8.58 -4.51 -5.73
CA LEU A 109 7.94 -5.14 -6.90
C LEU A 109 8.93 -5.57 -7.97
N LYS A 110 10.13 -4.97 -8.03
CA LYS A 110 11.19 -5.41 -8.95
C LYS A 110 11.68 -6.84 -8.67
N ASP A 111 11.49 -7.33 -7.44
CA ASP A 111 12.01 -8.60 -6.94
C ASP A 111 10.90 -9.64 -6.70
N VAL A 112 9.66 -9.39 -7.15
CA VAL A 112 8.56 -10.37 -7.04
C VAL A 112 8.55 -11.32 -8.24
N ALA A 113 7.99 -12.50 -8.04
CA ALA A 113 7.84 -13.50 -9.08
C ALA A 113 6.40 -14.03 -9.17
N ILE A 114 6.03 -14.55 -10.34
CA ILE A 114 4.77 -15.27 -10.53
C ILE A 114 4.72 -16.45 -9.54
N GLY A 115 3.57 -16.65 -8.89
CA GLY A 115 3.37 -17.67 -7.87
C GLY A 115 3.66 -17.20 -6.44
N GLU A 116 4.29 -16.04 -6.22
CA GLU A 116 4.46 -15.48 -4.87
C GLU A 116 3.12 -15.03 -4.27
N ALA A 117 3.04 -15.07 -2.94
CA ALA A 117 1.86 -14.64 -2.20
C ALA A 117 1.96 -13.17 -1.78
N LEU A 118 0.86 -12.45 -1.96
CA LEU A 118 0.59 -11.15 -1.36
C LEU A 118 -0.55 -11.31 -0.36
N TRP A 119 -0.53 -10.51 0.69
CA TRP A 119 -1.62 -10.45 1.66
C TRP A 119 -2.13 -9.02 1.75
N VAL A 120 -3.43 -8.87 1.75
CA VAL A 120 -4.10 -7.59 2.02
C VAL A 120 -5.03 -7.80 3.20
N GLU A 121 -4.84 -7.00 4.24
CA GLU A 121 -5.70 -6.97 5.42
C GLU A 121 -6.65 -5.79 5.29
N GLY A 122 -7.95 -6.05 5.30
CA GLY A 122 -9.00 -5.03 5.30
C GLY A 122 -9.20 -4.40 6.69
N ALA A 123 -9.89 -3.27 6.72
CA ALA A 123 -10.20 -2.58 7.97
C ALA A 123 -11.09 -3.41 8.93
N ASP A 124 -11.78 -4.42 8.40
CA ASP A 124 -12.59 -5.39 9.15
C ASP A 124 -11.75 -6.51 9.79
N GLY A 125 -10.43 -6.48 9.63
CA GLY A 125 -9.51 -7.52 10.10
C GLY A 125 -9.49 -8.79 9.23
N THR A 126 -10.22 -8.80 8.12
CA THR A 126 -10.18 -9.92 7.17
C THR A 126 -8.88 -9.86 6.37
N ARG A 127 -8.17 -10.98 6.29
CA ARG A 127 -6.95 -11.13 5.51
C ARG A 127 -7.23 -11.88 4.22
N TYR A 128 -6.91 -11.25 3.12
CA TYR A 128 -7.06 -11.77 1.77
C TYR A 128 -5.71 -12.21 1.24
N ARG A 129 -5.59 -13.50 0.88
CA ARG A 129 -4.39 -14.04 0.26
C ARG A 129 -4.55 -14.02 -1.24
N TYR A 130 -3.64 -13.34 -1.91
CA TYR A 130 -3.56 -13.29 -3.36
C TYR A 130 -2.29 -13.99 -3.84
N ARG A 131 -2.37 -14.64 -5.01
CA ARG A 131 -1.22 -15.20 -5.72
C ARG A 131 -0.93 -14.39 -6.95
N ILE A 132 0.33 -13.98 -7.14
CA ILE A 132 0.77 -13.29 -8.35
C ILE A 132 0.63 -14.22 -9.54
N ILE A 133 -0.10 -13.78 -10.57
CA ILE A 133 -0.38 -14.54 -11.77
C ILE A 133 0.22 -13.90 -13.03
N ASP A 134 0.54 -12.59 -12.98
CA ASP A 134 1.11 -11.88 -14.11
C ASP A 134 1.97 -10.70 -13.69
N LEU A 135 2.99 -10.40 -14.52
CA LEU A 135 3.92 -9.28 -14.37
C LEU A 135 4.08 -8.64 -15.75
N ASP A 136 3.65 -7.39 -15.90
CA ASP A 136 3.64 -6.73 -17.20
C ASP A 136 4.18 -5.29 -17.15
N VAL A 137 4.66 -4.79 -18.29
CA VAL A 137 5.05 -3.40 -18.50
C VAL A 137 4.16 -2.78 -19.55
N VAL A 138 3.32 -1.85 -19.16
CA VAL A 138 2.35 -1.21 -20.01
C VAL A 138 2.64 0.28 -20.25
N ASP A 139 2.25 0.82 -21.40
CA ASP A 139 2.24 2.25 -21.65
C ASP A 139 0.91 2.85 -21.19
N ALA A 140 0.91 3.64 -20.12
CA ALA A 140 -0.28 4.26 -19.53
C ALA A 140 -1.05 5.21 -20.48
N ARG A 141 -0.45 5.62 -21.62
CA ARG A 141 -1.13 6.42 -22.63
C ARG A 141 -2.00 5.57 -23.57
N ARG A 142 -1.79 4.25 -23.60
CA ARG A 142 -2.41 3.30 -24.52
C ARG A 142 -3.13 2.15 -23.83
N SER A 143 -2.90 2.01 -22.53
CA SER A 143 -3.45 0.91 -21.73
C SER A 143 -4.33 1.47 -20.64
N SER A 144 -5.41 0.74 -20.33
CA SER A 144 -6.27 0.97 -19.17
C SER A 144 -6.31 -0.28 -18.32
N VAL A 145 -6.44 -0.10 -17.01
CA VAL A 145 -6.66 -1.21 -16.10
C VAL A 145 -8.13 -1.59 -16.13
N LEU A 146 -8.41 -2.86 -16.41
CA LEU A 146 -9.77 -3.38 -16.34
C LEU A 146 -10.18 -3.50 -14.87
N LEU A 147 -11.24 -2.77 -14.49
CA LEU A 147 -11.73 -2.74 -13.10
C LEU A 147 -12.83 -3.78 -12.85
N ASP A 148 -13.72 -3.97 -13.84
CA ASP A 148 -14.80 -4.95 -13.75
C ASP A 148 -14.35 -6.28 -14.32
N THR A 149 -14.12 -7.25 -13.43
CA THR A 149 -13.67 -8.60 -13.75
C THR A 149 -14.52 -9.62 -12.99
N ASP A 150 -14.67 -10.82 -13.55
CA ASP A 150 -15.38 -11.90 -12.87
C ASP A 150 -14.61 -12.44 -11.66
N ASP A 151 -13.30 -12.45 -11.76
CA ASP A 151 -12.39 -12.85 -10.68
C ASP A 151 -12.17 -11.68 -9.70
N ALA A 152 -11.88 -12.00 -8.45
CA ALA A 152 -11.35 -11.05 -7.49
C ALA A 152 -9.83 -10.89 -7.72
N LEU A 153 -9.44 -9.78 -8.32
CA LEU A 153 -8.05 -9.47 -8.66
C LEU A 153 -7.48 -8.37 -7.77
N LEU A 154 -6.17 -8.34 -7.67
CA LEU A 154 -5.38 -7.26 -7.09
C LEU A 154 -4.33 -6.83 -8.11
N SER A 155 -4.31 -5.55 -8.47
CA SER A 155 -3.28 -4.95 -9.31
C SER A 155 -2.44 -3.97 -8.51
N LEU A 156 -1.13 -4.23 -8.41
CA LEU A 156 -0.17 -3.28 -7.84
C LEU A 156 0.54 -2.56 -9.00
N ILE A 157 0.45 -1.22 -9.02
CA ILE A 157 0.93 -0.42 -10.15
C ILE A 157 1.98 0.58 -9.69
N THR A 158 3.10 0.62 -10.40
CA THR A 158 4.16 1.60 -10.17
C THR A 158 4.78 2.11 -11.47
N CYS A 159 5.63 3.14 -11.39
CA CYS A 159 6.37 3.64 -12.53
C CYS A 159 7.46 2.64 -12.97
N TYR A 160 7.80 2.65 -14.26
CA TYR A 160 8.86 1.84 -14.85
C TYR A 160 9.72 2.69 -15.81
N PRO A 161 11.03 2.39 -15.98
CA PRO A 161 11.83 1.35 -15.32
C PRO A 161 12.21 1.68 -13.88
N PHE A 162 12.60 0.65 -13.09
CA PHE A 162 12.95 0.79 -11.68
C PHE A 162 14.26 1.56 -11.41
N ASP A 163 15.13 1.65 -12.41
CA ASP A 163 16.45 2.29 -12.38
C ASP A 163 16.48 3.66 -13.10
N ALA A 164 15.33 4.20 -13.49
CA ALA A 164 15.31 5.50 -14.16
C ALA A 164 15.69 6.63 -13.19
N ASP A 165 16.64 7.46 -13.60
CA ASP A 165 17.14 8.61 -12.84
C ASP A 165 16.08 9.73 -12.75
N GLU A 166 15.24 9.86 -13.78
CA GLU A 166 14.19 10.88 -13.83
C GLU A 166 12.82 10.31 -13.44
N PRO A 167 12.02 11.09 -12.67
CA PRO A 167 10.63 10.73 -12.38
C PRO A 167 9.75 10.92 -13.63
N GLY A 168 8.68 10.15 -13.72
CA GLY A 168 7.70 10.25 -14.81
C GLY A 168 7.87 9.17 -15.86
N GLY A 169 7.61 9.51 -17.12
CA GLY A 169 7.52 8.57 -18.22
C GLY A 169 6.18 7.83 -18.27
N PRO A 170 5.83 7.25 -19.42
CA PRO A 170 4.52 6.65 -19.64
C PRO A 170 4.43 5.20 -19.17
N LEU A 171 5.56 4.53 -18.93
CA LEU A 171 5.57 3.11 -18.61
C LEU A 171 5.19 2.84 -17.16
N ARG A 172 4.40 1.80 -16.97
CA ARG A 172 4.00 1.30 -15.65
C ARG A 172 4.32 -0.18 -15.55
N TYR A 173 4.85 -0.56 -14.40
CA TYR A 173 4.97 -1.96 -14.01
C TYR A 173 3.70 -2.35 -13.28
N VAL A 174 3.06 -3.42 -13.75
CA VAL A 174 1.79 -3.93 -13.23
C VAL A 174 2.01 -5.35 -12.74
N VAL A 175 1.73 -5.57 -11.47
CA VAL A 175 1.71 -6.91 -10.86
C VAL A 175 0.25 -7.28 -10.66
N THR A 176 -0.22 -8.31 -11.34
CA THR A 176 -1.60 -8.82 -11.20
C THR A 176 -1.58 -10.09 -10.36
N ALA A 177 -2.43 -10.11 -9.34
CA ALA A 177 -2.60 -11.25 -8.47
C ALA A 177 -4.08 -11.63 -8.34
N ARG A 178 -4.37 -12.93 -8.17
CA ARG A 178 -5.73 -13.48 -8.01
C ARG A 178 -5.95 -13.91 -6.57
N LEU A 179 -7.13 -13.64 -6.06
CA LEU A 179 -7.55 -14.08 -4.73
C LEU A 179 -7.56 -15.61 -4.65
N GLU A 180 -6.93 -16.16 -3.61
CA GLU A 180 -6.93 -17.59 -3.31
C GLU A 180 -7.76 -17.94 -2.08
N ALA A 181 -7.68 -17.09 -1.05
CA ALA A 181 -8.35 -17.34 0.23
C ALA A 181 -8.62 -16.04 0.98
N ALA A 182 -9.70 -16.03 1.75
CA ALA A 182 -9.98 -15.03 2.77
C ALA A 182 -9.97 -15.72 4.15
N VAL A 183 -9.28 -15.12 5.11
CA VAL A 183 -9.18 -15.60 6.49
C VAL A 183 -9.60 -14.47 7.41
N THR A 184 -10.77 -14.64 8.05
CA THR A 184 -11.23 -13.70 9.07
C THR A 184 -10.63 -14.10 10.42
N THR A 185 -9.81 -13.21 11.00
CA THR A 185 -9.34 -13.41 12.38
C THR A 185 -10.47 -12.99 13.32
N GLN A 186 -11.32 -13.94 13.73
CA GLN A 186 -12.23 -13.69 14.83
C GLN A 186 -11.40 -13.47 16.08
N VAL A 187 -11.36 -12.25 16.58
CA VAL A 187 -10.95 -11.98 17.97
C VAL A 187 -11.99 -12.65 18.86
N ALA A 188 -11.67 -13.82 19.40
CA ALA A 188 -12.50 -14.47 20.37
C ALA A 188 -12.59 -13.55 21.61
N LEU A 189 -13.67 -12.77 21.69
CA LEU A 189 -14.08 -12.17 22.95
C LEU A 189 -14.44 -13.34 23.88
N SER A 190 -13.49 -13.78 24.67
CA SER A 190 -13.72 -14.68 25.77
C SER A 190 -14.71 -14.00 26.72
N SER A 191 -15.99 -14.36 26.57
CA SER A 191 -17.00 -14.10 27.60
C SER A 191 -16.60 -14.91 28.83
N ALA A 192 -15.83 -14.29 29.72
CA ALA A 192 -15.70 -14.76 31.08
C ALA A 192 -17.08 -14.61 31.76
N SER A 193 -17.89 -15.65 31.60
CA SER A 193 -19.09 -15.85 32.40
C SER A 193 -18.63 -16.08 33.86
N THR A 194 -18.76 -15.04 34.65
CA THR A 194 -18.58 -15.10 36.09
C THR A 194 -19.75 -15.88 36.67
N LEU A 195 -19.55 -17.18 36.89
CA LEU A 195 -20.35 -17.94 37.81
C LEU A 195 -19.97 -17.42 39.23
N ARG A 196 -20.89 -16.71 39.87
CA ARG A 196 -20.90 -16.53 41.30
C ARG A 196 -21.71 -17.62 41.95
N PRO A 197 -21.23 -18.17 43.07
CA PRO A 197 -21.97 -19.09 43.91
C PRO A 197 -23.12 -18.43 44.67
#